data_fdbd6bf7aed54bab2ce2973badcc48fd
#
_entry.id   fdbd6bf7aed54bab2ce2973badcc48fd
#
_cell.length_a   1.000
_cell.length_b   1.000
_cell.length_c   1.000
_cell.angle_alpha   90.00
_cell.angle_beta   90.00
_cell.angle_gamma   90.00
#
_symmetry.space_group_name_H-M   'P 1'
#
loop_
_entity.id
_entity.type
_entity.pdbx_description
1 polymer ?
#
loop_
_entity_poly.entity_id
_entity_poly.type
_entity_poly.pdbx_seq_one_letter_code
_entity_poly.pdbx_strand_id
1 'polypeptide(L)'
;ELVQDTRTNSENILEYTRNTEGFISNTSEQFGRLVGDFEQVNGQLTTISSTLDELAHTNKESHSHVEKIAGISGEIRDEMDRSRTFSTELEVSTEETQELLSRFIIGYGSFENIIQSGWDWTRQVQQALEQLQAKGLDLFDQNYQRTNKGLPEKYDLSYTDAYEKLLRPMFEQFIGQQAGLIYAIAINNEGYAPAHHIKVSEPLTGDFSIDNIKSRHRRIFFSTRAEKRRATHTAPFLLQTYVRDTGEVLNDLSFPIYLDGKRWGGFIMGFQPQLLMDSEASPE
;
A
#
# COMPACT_ATOMS: atom_id res chain seq x y z
N GLU A 1 -53.34 100.67 14.28
CA GLU A 1 -53.22 99.29 14.81
C GLU A 1 -53.57 98.28 13.80
N LEU A 2 -54.79 98.28 13.21
CA LEU A 2 -55.26 97.27 12.21
C LEU A 2 -54.36 97.21 10.96
N VAL A 3 -53.87 98.36 10.43
CA VAL A 3 -53.00 98.44 9.24
C VAL A 3 -51.62 97.84 9.54
N GLN A 4 -51.09 98.00 10.77
CA GLN A 4 -49.80 97.41 11.17
C GLN A 4 -49.84 95.90 11.29
N ASP A 5 -50.96 95.41 11.90
CA ASP A 5 -51.17 93.95 12.04
C ASP A 5 -51.37 93.26 10.65
N THR A 6 -52.10 93.94 9.75
CA THR A 6 -52.26 93.45 8.39
C THR A 6 -50.89 93.34 7.62
N ARG A 7 -50.03 94.37 7.85
CA ARG A 7 -48.69 94.38 7.25
C ARG A 7 -47.82 93.25 7.80
N THR A 8 -47.78 93.08 9.12
CA THR A 8 -47.02 91.99 9.76
C THR A 8 -47.52 90.64 9.31
N ASN A 9 -48.83 90.42 9.21
CA ASN A 9 -49.40 89.19 8.69
C ASN A 9 -49.04 88.95 7.23
N SER A 10 -49.01 89.97 6.38
CA SER A 10 -48.55 89.82 4.97
C SER A 10 -47.10 89.52 4.88
N GLU A 11 -46.23 90.07 5.69
CA GLU A 11 -44.81 89.76 5.75
C GLU A 11 -44.58 88.28 6.16
N ASN A 12 -45.32 87.83 7.21
CA ASN A 12 -45.26 86.44 7.62
C ASN A 12 -45.73 85.43 6.53
N ILE A 13 -46.85 85.81 5.86
CA ILE A 13 -47.34 84.96 4.71
C ILE A 13 -46.29 84.86 3.60
N LEU A 14 -45.62 85.97 3.28
CA LEU A 14 -44.58 86.01 2.31
C LEU A 14 -43.39 85.08 2.69
N GLU A 15 -43.01 85.14 4.00
CA GLU A 15 -41.95 84.27 4.53
C GLU A 15 -42.35 82.79 4.50
N TYR A 16 -43.58 82.47 4.91
CA TYR A 16 -44.10 81.09 4.81
C TYR A 16 -44.15 80.61 3.33
N THR A 17 -44.57 81.48 2.44
CA THR A 17 -44.60 81.15 1.01
C THR A 17 -43.19 80.82 0.46
N ARG A 18 -42.18 81.65 0.76
CA ARG A 18 -40.78 81.38 0.34
C ARG A 18 -40.21 80.12 0.93
N ASN A 19 -40.50 79.87 2.22
CA ASN A 19 -40.07 78.64 2.88
C ASN A 19 -40.75 77.41 2.27
N THR A 20 -42.01 77.52 1.88
CA THR A 20 -42.77 76.45 1.22
C THR A 20 -42.23 76.20 -0.19
N GLU A 21 -41.90 77.26 -0.96
CA GLU A 21 -41.25 77.14 -2.28
C GLU A 21 -39.87 76.47 -2.19
N GLY A 22 -39.06 76.84 -1.17
CA GLY A 22 -37.79 76.17 -0.88
C GLY A 22 -37.94 74.69 -0.54
N PHE A 23 -38.95 74.40 0.26
CA PHE A 23 -39.26 72.99 0.62
C PHE A 23 -39.71 72.13 -0.59
N ILE A 24 -40.61 72.75 -1.43
CA ILE A 24 -41.08 72.11 -2.66
C ILE A 24 -39.92 71.85 -3.63
N SER A 25 -39.03 72.81 -3.81
CA SER A 25 -37.83 72.71 -4.68
C SER A 25 -36.91 71.60 -4.20
N ASN A 26 -36.59 71.53 -2.90
CA ASN A 26 -35.74 70.51 -2.32
C ASN A 26 -36.38 69.10 -2.44
N THR A 27 -37.69 69.04 -2.18
CA THR A 27 -38.45 67.76 -2.32
C THR A 27 -38.43 67.31 -3.79
N SER A 28 -38.63 68.22 -4.76
CA SER A 28 -38.57 67.88 -6.17
C SER A 28 -37.17 67.37 -6.57
N GLU A 29 -36.08 67.96 -6.07
CA GLU A 29 -34.72 67.46 -6.29
C GLU A 29 -34.50 66.07 -5.69
N GLN A 30 -35.00 65.88 -4.46
CA GLN A 30 -34.93 64.55 -3.82
C GLN A 30 -35.69 63.49 -4.59
N PHE A 31 -36.88 63.80 -5.11
CA PHE A 31 -37.62 62.90 -5.99
C PHE A 31 -36.87 62.61 -7.30
N GLY A 32 -36.23 63.60 -7.88
CA GLY A 32 -35.39 63.39 -9.05
C GLY A 32 -34.22 62.40 -8.82
N ARG A 33 -33.56 62.58 -7.67
CA ARG A 33 -32.50 61.60 -7.23
C ARG A 33 -33.08 60.20 -7.03
N LEU A 34 -34.22 60.12 -6.34
CA LEU A 34 -34.88 58.81 -6.07
C LEU A 34 -35.26 58.10 -7.37
N VAL A 35 -35.76 58.81 -8.39
CA VAL A 35 -36.06 58.23 -9.70
C VAL A 35 -34.77 57.69 -10.36
N GLY A 36 -33.65 58.47 -10.32
CA GLY A 36 -32.36 58.01 -10.81
C GLY A 36 -31.85 56.75 -10.08
N ASP A 37 -32.01 56.70 -8.75
CA ASP A 37 -31.63 55.54 -7.96
C ASP A 37 -32.46 54.31 -8.34
N PHE A 38 -33.78 54.47 -8.57
CA PHE A 38 -34.63 53.39 -9.07
C PHE A 38 -34.25 52.87 -10.47
N GLU A 39 -33.87 53.77 -11.38
CA GLU A 39 -33.39 53.40 -12.71
C GLU A 39 -32.06 52.56 -12.60
N GLN A 40 -31.15 53.00 -11.71
CA GLN A 40 -29.92 52.29 -11.45
C GLN A 40 -30.19 50.90 -10.86
N VAL A 41 -31.07 50.81 -9.85
CA VAL A 41 -31.48 49.50 -9.23
C VAL A 41 -32.09 48.58 -10.30
N ASN A 42 -32.95 49.11 -11.18
CA ASN A 42 -33.53 48.34 -12.26
C ASN A 42 -32.51 47.81 -13.26
N GLY A 43 -31.50 48.64 -13.61
CA GLY A 43 -30.34 48.20 -14.39
C GLY A 43 -29.53 47.06 -13.71
N GLN A 44 -29.28 47.21 -12.41
CA GLN A 44 -28.61 46.18 -11.62
C GLN A 44 -29.40 44.86 -11.57
N LEU A 45 -30.73 44.94 -11.38
CA LEU A 45 -31.59 43.75 -11.40
C LEU A 45 -31.56 43.03 -12.75
N THR A 46 -31.53 43.75 -13.83
CA THR A 46 -31.38 43.17 -15.18
C THR A 46 -30.06 42.43 -15.33
N THR A 47 -28.96 43.03 -14.85
CA THR A 47 -27.63 42.39 -14.84
C THR A 47 -27.61 41.13 -13.98
N ILE A 48 -28.20 41.17 -12.76
CA ILE A 48 -28.31 40.03 -11.88
C ILE A 48 -29.09 38.90 -12.54
N SER A 49 -30.22 39.21 -13.22
CA SER A 49 -31.01 38.23 -13.93
C SER A 49 -30.19 37.52 -15.03
N SER A 50 -29.45 38.27 -15.82
CA SER A 50 -28.55 37.71 -16.85
C SER A 50 -27.46 36.81 -16.26
N THR A 51 -26.86 37.24 -15.15
CA THR A 51 -25.81 36.46 -14.46
C THR A 51 -26.39 35.17 -13.87
N LEU A 52 -27.61 35.19 -13.35
CA LEU A 52 -28.31 34.00 -12.85
C LEU A 52 -28.59 32.99 -13.99
N ASP A 53 -28.98 33.47 -15.18
CA ASP A 53 -29.19 32.62 -16.34
C ASP A 53 -27.89 31.94 -16.80
N GLU A 54 -26.77 32.69 -16.84
CA GLU A 54 -25.44 32.15 -17.13
C GLU A 54 -25.00 31.13 -16.07
N LEU A 55 -25.23 31.42 -14.80
CA LEU A 55 -24.92 30.51 -13.69
C LEU A 55 -25.75 29.21 -13.80
N ALA A 56 -27.03 29.29 -14.13
CA ALA A 56 -27.88 28.13 -14.35
C ALA A 56 -27.37 27.27 -15.51
N HIS A 57 -26.92 27.89 -16.60
CA HIS A 57 -26.33 27.18 -17.73
C HIS A 57 -25.02 26.47 -17.32
N THR A 58 -24.11 27.18 -16.66
CA THR A 58 -22.82 26.64 -16.20
C THR A 58 -23.01 25.49 -15.20
N ASN A 59 -24.01 25.60 -14.31
CA ASN A 59 -24.35 24.52 -13.39
C ASN A 59 -24.82 23.27 -14.14
N LYS A 60 -25.64 23.43 -15.19
CA LYS A 60 -26.13 22.31 -16.00
C LYS A 60 -24.95 21.62 -16.74
N GLU A 61 -24.02 22.38 -17.29
CA GLU A 61 -22.81 21.82 -17.92
C GLU A 61 -21.93 21.10 -16.91
N SER A 62 -21.73 21.70 -15.74
CA SER A 62 -20.97 21.08 -14.64
C SER A 62 -21.58 19.75 -14.20
N HIS A 63 -22.91 19.70 -14.09
CA HIS A 63 -23.61 18.46 -13.76
C HIS A 63 -23.38 17.38 -14.83
N SER A 64 -23.46 17.73 -16.10
CA SER A 64 -23.15 16.80 -17.21
C SER A 64 -21.69 16.31 -17.17
N HIS A 65 -20.73 17.16 -16.79
CA HIS A 65 -19.35 16.77 -16.64
C HIS A 65 -19.15 15.81 -15.46
N VAL A 66 -19.84 16.02 -14.33
CA VAL A 66 -19.82 15.10 -13.18
C VAL A 66 -20.36 13.73 -13.56
N GLU A 67 -21.45 13.66 -14.31
CA GLU A 67 -22.01 12.39 -14.82
C GLU A 67 -21.01 11.65 -15.73
N LYS A 68 -20.34 12.37 -16.63
CA LYS A 68 -19.29 11.78 -17.49
C LYS A 68 -18.11 11.26 -16.67
N ILE A 69 -17.65 12.03 -15.66
CA ILE A 69 -16.56 11.60 -14.77
C ILE A 69 -16.96 10.34 -14.00
N ALA A 70 -18.20 10.27 -13.53
CA ALA A 70 -18.71 9.07 -12.86
C ALA A 70 -18.71 7.85 -13.79
N GLY A 71 -19.13 8.02 -15.04
CA GLY A 71 -19.07 6.97 -16.07
C GLY A 71 -17.65 6.48 -16.35
N ILE A 72 -16.71 7.41 -16.63
CA ILE A 72 -15.30 7.10 -16.87
C ILE A 72 -14.66 6.42 -15.64
N SER A 73 -15.02 6.85 -14.43
CA SER A 73 -14.53 6.22 -13.20
C SER A 73 -15.01 4.77 -13.05
N GLY A 74 -16.22 4.47 -13.53
CA GLY A 74 -16.71 3.09 -13.63
C GLY A 74 -15.91 2.25 -14.62
N GLU A 75 -15.67 2.76 -15.82
CA GLU A 75 -14.88 2.09 -16.86
C GLU A 75 -13.43 1.82 -16.40
N ILE A 76 -12.80 2.80 -15.73
CA ILE A 76 -11.45 2.64 -15.17
C ILE A 76 -11.44 1.51 -14.13
N ARG A 77 -12.45 1.42 -13.27
CA ARG A 77 -12.53 0.35 -12.27
C ARG A 77 -12.61 -1.03 -12.94
N ASP A 78 -13.47 -1.18 -13.94
CA ASP A 78 -13.62 -2.43 -14.68
C ASP A 78 -12.32 -2.82 -15.40
N GLU A 79 -11.61 -1.86 -15.98
CA GLU A 79 -10.33 -2.10 -16.64
C GLU A 79 -9.23 -2.45 -15.63
N MET A 80 -9.23 -1.85 -14.45
CA MET A 80 -8.32 -2.21 -13.37
C MET A 80 -8.56 -3.64 -12.87
N ASP A 81 -9.82 -4.07 -12.75
CA ASP A 81 -10.15 -5.44 -12.36
C ASP A 81 -9.71 -6.45 -13.43
N ARG A 82 -9.88 -6.13 -14.71
CA ARG A 82 -9.35 -6.95 -15.82
C ARG A 82 -7.83 -7.02 -15.80
N SER A 83 -7.16 -5.88 -15.61
CA SER A 83 -5.70 -5.80 -15.52
C SER A 83 -5.16 -6.63 -14.36
N ARG A 84 -5.86 -6.62 -13.23
CA ARG A 84 -5.53 -7.44 -12.05
C ARG A 84 -5.66 -8.94 -12.37
N THR A 85 -6.73 -9.34 -13.03
CA THR A 85 -6.94 -10.73 -13.45
C THR A 85 -5.83 -11.17 -14.39
N PHE A 86 -5.53 -10.38 -15.43
CA PHE A 86 -4.47 -10.66 -16.37
C PHE A 86 -3.08 -10.74 -15.72
N SER A 87 -2.79 -9.85 -14.76
CA SER A 87 -1.55 -9.90 -13.99
C SER A 87 -1.41 -11.20 -13.19
N THR A 88 -2.52 -11.68 -12.62
CA THR A 88 -2.52 -12.96 -11.90
C THR A 88 -2.31 -14.15 -12.83
N GLU A 89 -2.92 -14.14 -14.01
CA GLU A 89 -2.72 -15.18 -15.03
C GLU A 89 -1.28 -15.20 -15.55
N LEU A 90 -0.68 -14.01 -15.74
CA LEU A 90 0.72 -13.88 -16.15
C LEU A 90 1.67 -14.40 -15.06
N GLU A 91 1.39 -14.11 -13.78
CA GLU A 91 2.14 -14.64 -12.65
C GLU A 91 2.12 -16.18 -12.66
N VAL A 92 0.93 -16.79 -12.84
CA VAL A 92 0.78 -18.25 -12.94
C VAL A 92 1.59 -18.83 -14.10
N SER A 93 1.46 -18.25 -15.30
CA SER A 93 2.17 -18.70 -16.50
C SER A 93 3.69 -18.58 -16.36
N THR A 94 4.15 -17.50 -15.71
CA THR A 94 5.59 -17.32 -15.43
C THR A 94 6.09 -18.38 -14.45
N GLU A 95 5.32 -18.67 -13.40
CA GLU A 95 5.66 -19.72 -12.43
C GLU A 95 5.74 -21.11 -13.10
N GLU A 96 4.76 -21.46 -13.95
CA GLU A 96 4.76 -22.72 -14.70
C GLU A 96 5.96 -22.83 -15.65
N THR A 97 6.30 -21.72 -16.31
CA THR A 97 7.49 -21.65 -17.19
C THR A 97 8.77 -21.86 -16.39
N GLN A 98 8.91 -21.23 -15.23
CA GLN A 98 10.07 -21.41 -14.34
C GLN A 98 10.16 -22.84 -13.82
N GLU A 99 9.04 -23.47 -13.47
CA GLU A 99 9.00 -24.87 -13.05
C GLU A 99 9.43 -25.81 -14.20
N LEU A 100 8.96 -25.57 -15.42
CA LEU A 100 9.40 -26.33 -16.60
C LEU A 100 10.89 -26.16 -16.85
N LEU A 101 11.41 -24.91 -16.86
CA LEU A 101 12.82 -24.61 -17.06
C LEU A 101 13.69 -25.28 -15.99
N SER A 102 13.25 -25.32 -14.74
CA SER A 102 13.98 -25.95 -13.65
C SER A 102 14.17 -27.47 -13.84
N ARG A 103 13.29 -28.12 -14.60
CA ARG A 103 13.40 -29.54 -14.97
C ARG A 103 14.42 -29.82 -16.09
N PHE A 104 14.77 -28.78 -16.87
CA PHE A 104 15.74 -28.88 -17.99
C PHE A 104 17.17 -28.48 -17.58
N ILE A 105 17.44 -28.25 -16.28
CA ILE A 105 18.80 -27.92 -15.87
C ILE A 105 19.68 -29.14 -15.94
N ILE A 106 20.54 -29.14 -16.94
CA ILE A 106 21.49 -30.21 -17.24
C ILE A 106 22.88 -29.73 -16.80
N GLY A 107 23.27 -30.06 -15.55
CA GLY A 107 24.62 -30.38 -15.14
C GLY A 107 25.76 -29.38 -15.27
N TYR A 108 25.55 -28.12 -15.66
CA TYR A 108 26.62 -27.13 -15.79
C TYR A 108 26.18 -25.72 -15.39
N GLY A 109 26.90 -25.11 -14.45
CA GLY A 109 26.76 -23.70 -14.12
C GLY A 109 26.57 -23.39 -12.63
N SER A 110 26.56 -22.11 -12.28
CA SER A 110 26.40 -21.63 -10.91
C SER A 110 25.03 -21.98 -10.31
N PHE A 111 23.99 -22.12 -11.12
CA PHE A 111 22.66 -22.53 -10.67
C PHE A 111 22.62 -23.96 -10.15
N GLU A 112 23.32 -24.90 -10.84
CA GLU A 112 23.48 -26.28 -10.36
C GLU A 112 24.15 -26.31 -8.98
N ASN A 113 25.21 -25.53 -8.79
CA ASN A 113 25.91 -25.43 -7.51
C ASN A 113 25.00 -24.90 -6.39
N ILE A 114 24.12 -23.93 -6.70
CA ILE A 114 23.14 -23.41 -5.73
C ILE A 114 22.12 -24.50 -5.37
N ILE A 115 21.63 -25.27 -6.33
CA ILE A 115 20.71 -26.39 -6.09
C ILE A 115 21.38 -27.46 -5.23
N GLN A 116 22.62 -27.87 -5.54
CA GLN A 116 23.35 -28.86 -4.77
C GLN A 116 23.59 -28.37 -3.32
N SER A 117 24.02 -27.12 -3.15
CA SER A 117 24.12 -26.52 -1.83
C SER A 117 22.78 -26.53 -1.09
N GLY A 118 21.68 -26.20 -1.78
CA GLY A 118 20.35 -26.23 -1.22
C GLY A 118 19.93 -27.61 -0.72
N TRP A 119 20.22 -28.69 -1.49
CA TRP A 119 19.97 -30.07 -1.05
C TRP A 119 20.80 -30.45 0.16
N ASP A 120 22.09 -30.09 0.17
CA ASP A 120 22.98 -30.42 1.25
C ASP A 120 22.57 -29.70 2.55
N TRP A 121 22.22 -28.43 2.45
CA TRP A 121 21.78 -27.65 3.62
C TRP A 121 20.39 -28.08 4.10
N THR A 122 19.50 -28.45 3.19
CA THR A 122 18.19 -29.01 3.56
C THR A 122 18.35 -30.29 4.39
N ARG A 123 19.26 -31.19 3.99
CA ARG A 123 19.57 -32.41 4.77
C ARG A 123 20.13 -32.08 6.16
N GLN A 124 21.03 -31.09 6.25
CA GLN A 124 21.58 -30.66 7.54
C GLN A 124 20.52 -30.09 8.46
N VAL A 125 19.63 -29.25 7.91
CA VAL A 125 18.48 -28.66 8.62
C VAL A 125 17.53 -29.77 9.09
N GLN A 126 17.18 -30.70 8.21
CA GLN A 126 16.32 -31.82 8.56
C GLN A 126 16.92 -32.65 9.71
N GLN A 127 18.20 -33.00 9.66
CA GLN A 127 18.89 -33.71 10.76
C GLN A 127 18.87 -32.91 12.08
N ALA A 128 19.00 -31.59 12.01
CA ALA A 128 18.90 -30.75 13.19
C ALA A 128 17.48 -30.74 13.78
N LEU A 129 16.46 -30.71 12.94
CA LEU A 129 15.06 -30.83 13.36
C LEU A 129 14.77 -32.21 13.97
N GLU A 130 15.26 -33.28 13.38
CA GLU A 130 15.15 -34.64 13.92
C GLU A 130 15.81 -34.76 15.33
N GLN A 131 16.92 -34.08 15.56
CA GLN A 131 17.55 -33.98 16.87
C GLN A 131 16.68 -33.26 17.90
N LEU A 132 15.96 -32.21 17.51
CA LEU A 132 14.99 -31.52 18.38
C LEU A 132 13.81 -32.44 18.71
N GLN A 133 13.30 -33.15 17.73
CA GLN A 133 12.22 -34.12 17.90
C GLN A 133 12.64 -35.27 18.84
N ALA A 134 13.86 -35.80 18.68
CA ALA A 134 14.42 -36.82 19.56
C ALA A 134 14.60 -36.34 21.02
N LYS A 135 14.67 -35.04 21.26
CA LYS A 135 14.66 -34.44 22.62
C LYS A 135 13.24 -34.24 23.17
N GLY A 136 12.20 -34.72 22.48
CA GLY A 136 10.81 -34.65 22.89
C GLY A 136 10.07 -33.37 22.54
N LEU A 137 10.62 -32.54 21.64
CA LEU A 137 9.92 -31.34 21.17
C LEU A 137 8.93 -31.67 20.06
N ASP A 138 7.71 -31.19 20.17
CA ASP A 138 6.69 -31.30 19.13
C ASP A 138 6.91 -30.21 18.05
N LEU A 139 7.56 -30.60 16.96
CA LEU A 139 7.82 -29.70 15.82
C LEU A 139 6.59 -29.45 14.94
N PHE A 140 5.49 -30.16 15.18
CA PHE A 140 4.19 -29.95 14.54
C PHE A 140 3.20 -29.16 15.41
N ASP A 141 3.67 -28.61 16.55
CA ASP A 141 2.89 -27.68 17.36
C ASP A 141 2.43 -26.49 16.52
N GLN A 142 1.13 -26.19 16.55
CA GLN A 142 0.47 -25.08 15.86
C GLN A 142 -0.21 -24.12 16.83
N ASN A 143 0.08 -24.22 18.12
CA ASN A 143 -0.49 -23.35 19.15
C ASN A 143 0.30 -22.02 19.24
N TYR A 144 0.17 -21.21 18.21
CA TYR A 144 0.86 -19.92 18.08
C TYR A 144 0.51 -18.96 19.22
N GLN A 145 1.47 -18.67 20.07
CA GLN A 145 1.35 -17.68 21.15
C GLN A 145 1.87 -16.34 20.65
N ARG A 146 0.98 -15.37 20.48
CA ARG A 146 1.39 -14.01 20.11
C ARG A 146 2.16 -13.34 21.23
N THR A 147 3.36 -12.85 20.95
CA THR A 147 4.30 -12.29 21.95
C THR A 147 4.31 -10.76 22.01
N ASN A 148 3.71 -10.07 21.03
CA ASN A 148 3.66 -8.61 20.98
C ASN A 148 2.26 -8.09 20.63
N LYS A 149 1.96 -6.82 20.97
CA LYS A 149 0.68 -6.16 20.68
C LYS A 149 0.68 -5.37 19.36
N GLY A 150 1.86 -5.02 18.85
CA GLY A 150 2.03 -4.19 17.66
C GLY A 150 2.24 -5.00 16.38
N LEU A 151 2.62 -4.31 15.31
CA LEU A 151 3.04 -4.88 14.04
C LEU A 151 4.56 -4.71 13.89
N PRO A 152 5.26 -5.63 13.20
CA PRO A 152 4.76 -6.92 12.72
C PRO A 152 4.42 -7.88 13.86
N GLU A 153 3.43 -8.74 13.65
CA GLU A 153 3.04 -9.76 14.64
C GLU A 153 4.15 -10.79 14.79
N LYS A 154 4.42 -11.15 16.05
CA LYS A 154 5.40 -12.18 16.42
C LYS A 154 4.74 -13.28 17.25
N TYR A 155 5.21 -14.49 17.05
CA TYR A 155 4.65 -15.68 17.67
C TYR A 155 5.74 -16.59 18.23
N ASP A 156 5.40 -17.32 19.28
CA ASP A 156 6.17 -18.43 19.80
C ASP A 156 5.36 -19.73 19.74
N LEU A 157 6.07 -20.81 19.49
CA LEU A 157 5.62 -22.19 19.62
C LEU A 157 6.48 -22.90 20.67
N SER A 158 6.07 -24.05 21.14
CA SER A 158 6.78 -24.80 22.18
C SER A 158 8.24 -25.11 21.85
N TYR A 159 8.59 -25.16 20.57
CA TYR A 159 9.95 -25.45 20.09
C TYR A 159 10.76 -24.22 19.68
N THR A 160 10.19 -23.01 19.70
CA THR A 160 10.81 -21.82 19.10
C THR A 160 12.21 -21.52 19.60
N ASP A 161 12.42 -21.48 20.91
CA ASP A 161 13.72 -21.14 21.50
C ASP A 161 14.79 -22.21 21.20
N ALA A 162 14.42 -23.48 21.27
CA ALA A 162 15.32 -24.59 20.97
C ALA A 162 15.71 -24.61 19.48
N TYR A 163 14.73 -24.34 18.61
CA TYR A 163 14.92 -24.19 17.17
C TYR A 163 15.89 -23.04 16.87
N GLU A 164 15.63 -21.86 17.40
CA GLU A 164 16.42 -20.66 17.18
C GLU A 164 17.89 -20.87 17.61
N LYS A 165 18.07 -21.46 18.79
CA LYS A 165 19.41 -21.76 19.34
C LYS A 165 20.21 -22.73 18.46
N LEU A 166 19.54 -23.72 17.87
CA LEU A 166 20.22 -24.75 17.07
C LEU A 166 20.41 -24.32 15.62
N LEU A 167 19.38 -23.73 14.98
CA LEU A 167 19.37 -23.52 13.53
C LEU A 167 19.90 -22.15 13.11
N ARG A 168 19.78 -21.09 13.93
CA ARG A 168 20.30 -19.77 13.55
C ARG A 168 21.82 -19.80 13.24
N PRO A 169 22.69 -20.45 14.02
CA PRO A 169 24.11 -20.55 13.66
C PRO A 169 24.35 -21.25 12.31
N MET A 170 23.55 -22.26 11.99
CA MET A 170 23.61 -22.94 10.69
C MET A 170 23.23 -22.00 9.55
N PHE A 171 22.18 -21.20 9.71
CA PHE A 171 21.75 -20.22 8.72
C PHE A 171 22.82 -19.15 8.46
N GLU A 172 23.50 -18.68 9.50
CA GLU A 172 24.64 -17.75 9.36
C GLU A 172 25.81 -18.40 8.60
N GLN A 173 26.10 -19.66 8.89
CA GLN A 173 27.14 -20.41 8.18
C GLN A 173 26.77 -20.55 6.70
N PHE A 174 25.53 -20.92 6.34
CA PHE A 174 25.09 -21.13 4.97
C PHE A 174 25.22 -19.86 4.13
N ILE A 175 24.75 -18.71 4.65
CA ILE A 175 24.88 -17.44 3.93
C ILE A 175 26.32 -17.01 3.75
N GLY A 176 27.21 -17.40 4.66
CA GLY A 176 28.65 -17.14 4.55
C GLY A 176 29.37 -18.02 3.52
N GLN A 177 28.80 -19.18 3.17
CA GLN A 177 29.39 -20.13 2.21
C GLN A 177 29.04 -19.82 0.75
N GLN A 178 27.94 -19.11 0.50
CA GLN A 178 27.47 -18.81 -0.85
C GLN A 178 27.32 -17.30 -1.03
N ALA A 179 28.23 -16.69 -1.76
CA ALA A 179 28.12 -15.27 -2.12
C ALA A 179 26.82 -14.99 -2.92
N GLY A 180 26.21 -13.84 -2.69
CA GLY A 180 24.98 -13.42 -3.38
C GLY A 180 23.67 -13.91 -2.75
N LEU A 181 23.72 -14.76 -1.71
CA LEU A 181 22.54 -15.07 -0.93
C LEU A 181 22.15 -13.90 -0.01
N ILE A 182 20.86 -13.65 0.04
CA ILE A 182 20.25 -12.66 0.95
C ILE A 182 19.81 -13.34 2.25
N TYR A 183 19.26 -14.56 2.13
CA TYR A 183 18.90 -15.39 3.28
C TYR A 183 18.91 -16.87 2.94
N ALA A 184 19.09 -17.68 3.96
CA ALA A 184 18.94 -19.14 3.96
C ALA A 184 18.30 -19.53 5.29
N ILE A 185 17.03 -19.93 5.30
CA ILE A 185 16.23 -20.21 6.50
C ILE A 185 15.31 -21.39 6.27
N ALA A 186 14.75 -21.95 7.35
CA ALA A 186 13.69 -22.94 7.24
C ALA A 186 12.42 -22.42 7.94
N ILE A 187 11.28 -22.74 7.35
CA ILE A 187 9.94 -22.37 7.81
C ILE A 187 9.06 -23.62 7.88
N ASN A 188 8.08 -23.62 8.74
CA ASN A 188 7.08 -24.70 8.77
C ASN A 188 6.08 -24.57 7.59
N ASN A 189 5.18 -25.53 7.46
CA ASN A 189 4.16 -25.57 6.40
C ASN A 189 3.08 -24.48 6.49
N GLU A 190 3.06 -23.68 7.55
CA GLU A 190 2.23 -22.49 7.71
C GLU A 190 3.02 -21.19 7.56
N GLY A 191 4.26 -21.28 7.05
CA GLY A 191 5.11 -20.13 6.78
C GLY A 191 5.74 -19.50 8.02
N TYR A 192 5.67 -20.16 9.19
CA TYR A 192 6.30 -19.65 10.39
C TYR A 192 7.81 -19.80 10.35
N ALA A 193 8.53 -18.71 10.57
CA ALA A 193 9.98 -18.63 10.65
C ALA A 193 10.42 -18.44 12.13
N PRO A 194 10.68 -19.53 12.87
CA PRO A 194 11.09 -19.44 14.28
C PRO A 194 12.37 -18.64 14.47
N ALA A 195 13.30 -18.76 13.53
CA ALA A 195 14.57 -18.04 13.49
C ALA A 195 14.81 -17.39 12.13
N HIS A 196 15.61 -16.33 12.13
CA HIS A 196 16.14 -15.66 10.94
C HIS A 196 17.57 -15.23 11.20
N HIS A 197 18.25 -14.69 10.18
CA HIS A 197 19.60 -14.14 10.33
C HIS A 197 19.66 -13.05 11.38
N ILE A 198 20.80 -12.94 12.08
CA ILE A 198 21.04 -11.99 13.16
C ILE A 198 20.74 -10.57 12.71
N LYS A 199 21.19 -10.17 11.51
CA LYS A 199 21.01 -8.82 10.95
C LYS A 199 19.54 -8.37 10.77
N VAL A 200 18.60 -9.32 10.78
CA VAL A 200 17.16 -9.08 10.67
C VAL A 200 16.38 -9.73 11.82
N SER A 201 17.03 -9.92 12.94
CA SER A 201 16.44 -10.42 14.19
C SER A 201 16.59 -9.41 15.33
N GLU A 202 16.57 -8.11 15.00
CA GLU A 202 16.62 -7.02 15.97
C GLU A 202 15.35 -6.97 16.83
N PRO A 203 15.42 -6.46 18.06
CA PRO A 203 14.22 -6.18 18.87
C PRO A 203 13.29 -5.20 18.15
N LEU A 204 11.98 -5.29 18.46
CA LEU A 204 11.00 -4.35 17.94
C LEU A 204 11.26 -2.94 18.49
N THR A 205 11.24 -1.95 17.61
CA THR A 205 11.37 -0.52 17.95
C THR A 205 10.01 0.14 18.19
N GLY A 206 8.93 -0.45 17.65
CA GLY A 206 7.59 0.12 17.59
C GLY A 206 7.31 0.91 16.31
N ASP A 207 8.31 1.13 15.46
CA ASP A 207 8.15 1.68 14.12
C ASP A 207 8.03 0.54 13.10
N PHE A 208 6.86 0.40 12.50
CA PHE A 208 6.58 -0.68 11.55
C PHE A 208 7.53 -0.66 10.34
N SER A 209 7.92 0.50 9.86
CA SER A 209 8.80 0.63 8.68
C SER A 209 10.20 0.07 8.96
N ILE A 210 10.70 0.25 10.17
CA ILE A 210 11.97 -0.30 10.64
C ILE A 210 11.80 -1.79 10.99
N ASP A 211 10.80 -2.11 11.77
CA ASP A 211 10.57 -3.46 12.33
C ASP A 211 10.25 -4.48 11.24
N ASN A 212 9.55 -4.06 10.17
CA ASN A 212 9.26 -4.94 9.03
C ASN A 212 10.53 -5.41 8.31
N ILE A 213 11.58 -4.59 8.27
CA ILE A 213 12.86 -4.89 7.63
C ILE A 213 13.81 -5.61 8.60
N LYS A 214 13.92 -5.09 9.83
CA LYS A 214 14.96 -5.46 10.80
C LYS A 214 14.56 -6.57 11.78
N SER A 215 13.27 -6.91 11.88
CA SER A 215 12.75 -7.86 12.86
C SER A 215 11.89 -8.92 12.20
N ARG A 216 12.54 -9.87 11.51
CA ARG A 216 11.85 -10.87 10.67
C ARG A 216 11.70 -12.26 11.31
N HIS A 217 12.46 -12.59 12.38
CA HIS A 217 12.33 -13.84 13.12
C HIS A 217 10.98 -13.94 13.87
N ARG A 218 10.51 -15.14 14.15
CA ARG A 218 9.27 -15.43 14.89
C ARG A 218 8.02 -14.84 14.23
N ARG A 219 8.01 -14.80 12.89
CA ARG A 219 6.89 -14.29 12.07
C ARG A 219 6.33 -15.39 11.18
N ILE A 220 5.10 -15.17 10.75
CA ILE A 220 4.42 -16.01 9.76
C ILE A 220 4.44 -15.28 8.41
N PHE A 221 4.98 -15.92 7.39
CA PHE A 221 5.01 -15.47 5.99
C PHE A 221 4.14 -16.40 5.15
N PHE A 222 2.85 -16.14 5.11
CA PHE A 222 1.85 -16.98 4.46
C PHE A 222 0.70 -16.18 3.82
N SER A 223 0.91 -14.90 3.56
CA SER A 223 -0.12 -14.00 3.04
C SER A 223 -0.22 -14.04 1.52
N THR A 224 0.91 -14.06 0.83
CA THR A 224 0.97 -14.06 -0.63
C THR A 224 0.94 -15.47 -1.21
N ARG A 225 0.65 -15.58 -2.53
CA ARG A 225 0.70 -16.85 -3.25
C ARG A 225 2.12 -17.47 -3.21
N ALA A 226 3.15 -16.66 -3.47
CA ALA A 226 4.54 -17.11 -3.43
C ALA A 226 4.94 -17.65 -2.05
N GLU A 227 4.54 -16.97 -0.97
CA GLU A 227 4.78 -17.43 0.40
C GLU A 227 4.11 -18.78 0.70
N LYS A 228 2.87 -18.96 0.27
CA LYS A 228 2.15 -20.23 0.43
C LYS A 228 2.82 -21.35 -0.37
N ARG A 229 3.17 -21.10 -1.63
CA ARG A 229 3.82 -22.11 -2.47
C ARG A 229 5.15 -22.60 -1.86
N ARG A 230 6.06 -21.69 -1.47
CA ARG A 230 7.34 -22.07 -0.87
C ARG A 230 7.20 -22.89 0.41
N ALA A 231 6.14 -22.62 1.18
CA ALA A 231 5.86 -23.35 2.41
C ALA A 231 5.22 -24.74 2.18
N THR A 232 4.52 -24.95 1.05
CA THR A 232 3.63 -26.12 0.88
C THR A 232 3.90 -26.99 -0.35
N HIS A 233 4.76 -26.59 -1.31
CA HIS A 233 5.02 -27.41 -2.51
C HIS A 233 5.63 -28.78 -2.15
N THR A 234 5.40 -29.74 -3.04
CA THR A 234 5.91 -31.12 -2.91
C THR A 234 6.90 -31.49 -4.03
N ALA A 235 7.15 -30.56 -4.95
CA ALA A 235 8.19 -30.76 -5.98
C ALA A 235 9.56 -30.93 -5.32
N PRO A 236 10.53 -31.60 -5.96
CA PRO A 236 11.88 -31.76 -5.43
C PRO A 236 12.48 -30.43 -4.96
N PHE A 237 12.36 -29.41 -5.75
CA PHE A 237 12.60 -28.01 -5.38
C PHE A 237 11.65 -27.11 -6.15
N LEU A 238 11.51 -25.87 -5.70
CA LEU A 238 10.72 -24.82 -6.36
C LEU A 238 11.57 -23.56 -6.49
N LEU A 239 11.78 -23.10 -7.72
CA LEU A 239 12.31 -21.78 -8.00
C LEU A 239 11.15 -20.85 -8.32
N GLN A 240 11.12 -19.69 -7.70
CA GLN A 240 10.13 -18.64 -7.99
C GLN A 240 10.73 -17.25 -7.83
N THR A 241 10.25 -16.31 -8.64
CA THR A 241 10.57 -14.89 -8.51
C THR A 241 9.38 -14.19 -7.85
N TYR A 242 9.62 -13.36 -6.87
CA TYR A 242 8.55 -12.65 -6.19
C TYR A 242 8.98 -11.26 -5.72
N VAL A 243 8.00 -10.41 -5.46
CA VAL A 243 8.21 -9.09 -4.86
C VAL A 243 8.03 -9.23 -3.35
N ARG A 244 9.07 -8.88 -2.61
CA ARG A 244 9.04 -8.84 -1.15
C ARG A 244 8.07 -7.78 -0.63
N ASP A 245 7.66 -7.94 0.62
CA ASP A 245 6.94 -6.93 1.40
C ASP A 245 7.69 -5.58 1.53
N THR A 246 8.98 -5.56 1.22
CA THR A 246 9.83 -4.36 1.11
C THR A 246 9.87 -3.75 -0.30
N GLY A 247 9.21 -4.35 -1.29
CA GLY A 247 9.24 -3.93 -2.70
C GLY A 247 10.44 -4.45 -3.52
N GLU A 248 11.33 -5.21 -2.91
CA GLU A 248 12.51 -5.79 -3.57
C GLU A 248 12.12 -7.06 -4.34
N VAL A 249 12.61 -7.22 -5.58
CA VAL A 249 12.41 -8.43 -6.39
C VAL A 249 13.49 -9.44 -6.05
N LEU A 250 13.11 -10.63 -5.63
CA LEU A 250 14.01 -11.73 -5.28
C LEU A 250 13.62 -13.03 -5.97
N ASN A 251 14.60 -13.90 -6.13
CA ASN A 251 14.39 -15.31 -6.39
C ASN A 251 14.42 -16.08 -5.08
N ASP A 252 13.45 -16.99 -4.92
CA ASP A 252 13.40 -18.01 -3.88
C ASP A 252 13.66 -19.38 -4.50
N LEU A 253 14.58 -20.13 -3.92
CA LEU A 253 14.74 -21.55 -4.16
C LEU A 253 14.38 -22.27 -2.87
N SER A 254 13.32 -23.08 -2.91
CA SER A 254 12.80 -23.78 -1.73
C SER A 254 12.82 -25.29 -1.90
N PHE A 255 13.11 -26.02 -0.82
CA PHE A 255 13.26 -27.47 -0.76
C PHE A 255 12.35 -28.00 0.35
N PRO A 256 11.53 -29.05 0.10
CA PRO A 256 10.65 -29.60 1.12
C PRO A 256 11.43 -30.36 2.20
N ILE A 257 10.99 -30.19 3.44
CA ILE A 257 11.51 -30.91 4.61
C ILE A 257 10.44 -31.86 5.11
N TYR A 258 10.81 -33.10 5.36
CA TYR A 258 9.94 -34.13 5.90
C TYR A 258 10.48 -34.67 7.23
N LEU A 259 9.62 -34.82 8.21
CA LEU A 259 9.92 -35.46 9.50
C LEU A 259 8.95 -36.64 9.69
N ASP A 260 9.48 -37.81 9.92
CA ASP A 260 8.69 -39.07 10.05
C ASP A 260 7.71 -39.29 8.87
N GLY A 261 8.16 -38.94 7.65
CA GLY A 261 7.35 -39.06 6.44
C GLY A 261 6.25 -38.00 6.28
N LYS A 262 6.08 -37.12 7.26
CA LYS A 262 5.15 -35.96 7.17
C LYS A 262 5.89 -34.71 6.75
N ARG A 263 5.29 -33.91 5.86
CA ARG A 263 5.84 -32.65 5.48
C ARG A 263 5.81 -31.69 6.67
N TRP A 264 6.97 -31.24 7.10
CA TRP A 264 7.11 -30.25 8.17
C TRP A 264 7.06 -28.81 7.63
N GLY A 265 7.73 -28.57 6.52
CA GLY A 265 7.87 -27.25 5.93
C GLY A 265 8.86 -27.22 4.78
N GLY A 266 9.68 -26.17 4.68
CA GLY A 266 10.70 -26.06 3.64
C GLY A 266 11.92 -25.27 4.09
N PHE A 267 13.08 -25.62 3.54
CA PHE A 267 14.28 -24.81 3.56
C PHE A 267 14.26 -23.86 2.35
N ILE A 268 14.59 -22.61 2.56
CA ILE A 268 14.45 -21.55 1.55
C ILE A 268 15.74 -20.76 1.43
N MET A 269 16.18 -20.54 0.21
CA MET A 269 17.31 -19.69 -0.14
C MET A 269 16.80 -18.52 -0.97
N GLY A 270 17.02 -17.29 -0.50
CA GLY A 270 16.65 -16.06 -1.21
C GLY A 270 17.88 -15.36 -1.77
N PHE A 271 17.82 -14.96 -3.04
CA PHE A 271 18.94 -14.30 -3.73
C PHE A 271 18.42 -13.31 -4.80
N GLN A 272 19.28 -12.37 -5.20
CA GLN A 272 18.97 -11.47 -6.28
C GLN A 272 18.97 -12.19 -7.64
N PRO A 273 18.08 -11.82 -8.58
CA PRO A 273 18.02 -12.48 -9.91
C PRO A 273 19.34 -12.49 -10.65
N GLN A 274 20.19 -11.48 -10.44
CA GLN A 274 21.52 -11.36 -11.07
C GLN A 274 22.44 -12.54 -10.75
N LEU A 275 22.29 -13.18 -9.60
CA LEU A 275 23.12 -14.34 -9.22
C LEU A 275 23.02 -15.50 -10.22
N LEU A 276 21.90 -15.60 -10.93
CA LEU A 276 21.71 -16.61 -11.99
C LEU A 276 22.31 -16.19 -13.33
N MET A 277 22.55 -14.90 -13.54
CA MET A 277 23.05 -14.33 -14.79
C MET A 277 24.59 -14.22 -14.81
N ASP A 278 25.22 -14.05 -13.65
CA ASP A 278 26.67 -13.83 -13.52
C ASP A 278 27.53 -15.08 -13.85
N SER A 279 26.89 -16.19 -14.25
CA SER A 279 27.56 -17.46 -14.55
C SER A 279 28.10 -17.60 -15.97
N GLU A 280 27.88 -16.63 -16.86
CA GLU A 280 28.37 -16.66 -18.26
C GLU A 280 29.66 -15.89 -18.47
N ALA A 281 30.31 -15.35 -17.46
CA ALA A 281 31.67 -14.87 -17.61
C ALA A 281 32.63 -16.08 -17.74
N SER A 282 32.84 -16.47 -18.98
CA SER A 282 33.82 -17.49 -19.40
C SER A 282 35.20 -17.24 -18.77
N PRO A 283 35.93 -18.27 -18.37
CA PRO A 283 37.37 -18.14 -18.17
C PRO A 283 38.02 -17.93 -19.55
N GLU A 284 38.71 -16.82 -19.72
CA GLU A 284 39.73 -16.70 -20.77
C GLU A 284 40.89 -17.70 -20.56
#